data_f7f3254ddbec6e955100ea53e4bef5aa
#
_entry.id   f7f3254ddbec6e955100ea53e4bef5aa
#
_cell.length_a   1.000
_cell.length_b   1.000
_cell.length_c   1.000
_cell.angle_alpha   90.00
_cell.angle_beta   90.00
_cell.angle_gamma   90.00
#
_symmetry.space_group_name_H-M   'P 1'
#
loop_
_entity.id
_entity.type
_entity.pdbx_description
1 polymer ?
#
loop_
_entity_poly.entity_id
_entity_poly.type
_entity_poly.pdbx_seq_one_letter_code
_entity_poly.pdbx_strand_id
1 'polypeptide(L)'
;MLFRSGISDWKYLSARRLSLFIAASIEQGTRWVVLEHNGTATWERARLMAESFLEALAEQGAFIGTQPDESYFVIGDERVNRPALVAEGKFNLLFGFATSKPGEFDTWLVTHQAGASRVRPVSVNRATTSKHRVEWEIETSILRG
;
A
#
# COMPACT_ATOMS: atom_id res chain seq x y z
N MET A 1 -15.89 -9.52 11.71
CA MET A 1 -15.44 -9.78 10.34
C MET A 1 -15.70 -8.58 9.45
N LEU A 2 -14.66 -8.06 8.82
CA LEU A 2 -14.74 -6.78 8.12
C LEU A 2 -15.47 -6.83 6.77
N PHE A 3 -15.46 -7.97 6.08
CA PHE A 3 -15.92 -8.07 4.70
C PHE A 3 -17.12 -8.98 4.49
N ARG A 4 -17.88 -9.21 5.52
CA ARG A 4 -19.01 -10.14 5.47
C ARG A 4 -20.19 -9.66 4.62
N SER A 5 -20.33 -8.37 4.43
CA SER A 5 -21.45 -7.78 3.70
C SER A 5 -21.26 -7.77 2.20
N GLY A 6 -20.03 -8.00 1.71
CA GLY A 6 -19.73 -8.12 0.30
C GLY A 6 -19.84 -6.83 -0.49
N ILE A 7 -20.10 -6.96 -1.78
CA ILE A 7 -20.04 -5.88 -2.76
C ILE A 7 -21.00 -4.72 -2.48
N SER A 8 -22.16 -5.02 -1.91
CA SER A 8 -23.20 -4.01 -1.69
C SER A 8 -22.76 -2.87 -0.79
N ASP A 9 -21.85 -3.13 0.16
CA ASP A 9 -21.41 -2.11 1.11
C ASP A 9 -20.49 -1.07 0.47
N TRP A 10 -19.68 -1.47 -0.50
CA TRP A 10 -18.73 -0.57 -1.14
C TRP A 10 -19.41 0.59 -1.89
N LYS A 11 -20.62 0.35 -2.39
CA LYS A 11 -21.38 1.35 -3.13
C LYS A 11 -21.81 2.53 -2.26
N TYR A 12 -21.96 2.32 -0.97
CA TYR A 12 -22.44 3.34 -0.05
C TYR A 12 -21.33 4.03 0.73
N LEU A 13 -20.08 3.57 0.61
CA LEU A 13 -18.96 4.22 1.21
C LEU A 13 -18.44 5.34 0.29
N SER A 14 -18.16 6.50 0.86
CA SER A 14 -17.44 7.52 0.11
C SER A 14 -16.02 7.05 -0.18
N ALA A 15 -15.41 7.58 -1.26
CA ALA A 15 -14.03 7.26 -1.60
C ALA A 15 -13.08 7.56 -0.44
N ARG A 16 -13.30 8.68 0.26
CA ARG A 16 -12.48 9.07 1.41
C ARG A 16 -12.58 8.05 2.55
N ARG A 17 -13.78 7.60 2.88
CA ARG A 17 -13.98 6.60 3.94
C ARG A 17 -13.34 5.28 3.59
N LEU A 18 -13.47 4.85 2.35
CA LEU A 18 -12.84 3.63 1.87
C LEU A 18 -11.31 3.76 1.96
N SER A 19 -10.74 4.87 1.51
CA SER A 19 -9.31 5.11 1.59
C SER A 19 -8.79 5.04 3.03
N LEU A 20 -9.47 5.71 3.96
CA LEU A 20 -9.07 5.70 5.37
C LEU A 20 -9.18 4.30 5.99
N PHE A 21 -10.21 3.56 5.64
CA PHE A 21 -10.39 2.19 6.10
C PHE A 21 -9.26 1.28 5.61
N ILE A 22 -8.92 1.37 4.33
CA ILE A 22 -7.86 0.54 3.75
C ILE A 22 -6.50 0.89 4.38
N ALA A 23 -6.19 2.18 4.49
CA ALA A 23 -4.95 2.63 5.09
C ALA A 23 -4.79 2.13 6.52
N ALA A 24 -5.84 2.28 7.34
CA ALA A 24 -5.84 1.80 8.72
C ALA A 24 -5.71 0.28 8.79
N SER A 25 -6.39 -0.44 7.91
CA SER A 25 -6.36 -1.90 7.89
C SER A 25 -4.98 -2.45 7.56
N ILE A 26 -4.30 -1.87 6.57
CA ILE A 26 -2.95 -2.31 6.19
C ILE A 26 -1.94 -1.94 7.29
N GLU A 27 -2.05 -0.74 7.86
CA GLU A 27 -1.19 -0.36 8.98
C GLU A 27 -1.32 -1.33 10.13
N GLN A 28 -2.54 -1.65 10.56
CA GLN A 28 -2.78 -2.58 11.66
C GLN A 28 -2.36 -4.00 11.30
N GLY A 29 -2.65 -4.44 10.09
CA GLY A 29 -2.36 -5.79 9.64
C GLY A 29 -0.88 -6.10 9.45
N THR A 30 -0.04 -5.08 9.37
CA THR A 30 1.41 -5.25 9.16
C THR A 30 2.26 -4.86 10.37
N ARG A 31 1.66 -4.54 11.52
CA ARG A 31 2.40 -4.16 12.73
C ARG A 31 3.34 -5.26 13.24
N TRP A 32 3.07 -6.50 12.93
CA TRP A 32 3.88 -7.64 13.36
C TRP A 32 5.32 -7.58 12.82
N VAL A 33 5.59 -6.79 11.78
CA VAL A 33 6.92 -6.72 11.18
C VAL A 33 8.00 -6.23 12.15
N VAL A 34 7.63 -5.45 13.17
CA VAL A 34 8.60 -4.94 14.15
C VAL A 34 9.14 -6.04 15.07
N LEU A 35 8.48 -7.20 15.10
CA LEU A 35 8.89 -8.36 15.89
C LEU A 35 9.79 -9.31 15.08
N GLU A 36 9.96 -9.03 13.80
CA GLU A 36 10.73 -9.86 12.90
C GLU A 36 12.03 -9.17 12.48
N HIS A 37 12.93 -9.94 11.87
CA HIS A 37 14.13 -9.36 11.28
C HIS A 37 13.75 -8.41 10.14
N ASN A 38 14.29 -7.21 10.15
CA ASN A 38 14.02 -6.21 9.11
C ASN A 38 14.86 -6.49 7.87
N GLY A 39 14.39 -7.40 7.05
CA GLY A 39 15.07 -7.87 5.85
C GLY A 39 14.09 -8.30 4.78
N THR A 40 14.63 -8.70 3.64
CA THR A 40 13.84 -8.99 2.42
C THR A 40 12.74 -10.02 2.62
N ALA A 41 12.96 -11.05 3.41
CA ALA A 41 11.95 -12.08 3.66
C ALA A 41 10.74 -11.51 4.40
N THR A 42 10.96 -10.67 5.40
CA THR A 42 9.89 -10.00 6.14
C THR A 42 9.15 -9.00 5.26
N TRP A 43 9.88 -8.22 4.46
CA TRP A 43 9.28 -7.27 3.54
C TRP A 43 8.36 -7.96 2.53
N GLU A 44 8.80 -9.09 1.98
CA GLU A 44 8.03 -9.84 1.00
C GLU A 44 6.73 -10.39 1.60
N ARG A 45 6.81 -10.91 2.83
CA ARG A 45 5.61 -11.41 3.52
C ARG A 45 4.60 -10.29 3.77
N ALA A 46 5.07 -9.13 4.20
CA ALA A 46 4.20 -7.98 4.44
C ALA A 46 3.60 -7.46 3.12
N ARG A 47 4.41 -7.39 2.07
CA ARG A 47 3.93 -7.00 0.74
C ARG A 47 2.84 -7.92 0.23
N LEU A 48 3.06 -9.22 0.32
CA LEU A 48 2.08 -10.22 -0.13
C LEU A 48 0.79 -10.15 0.68
N MET A 49 0.88 -9.91 1.98
CA MET A 49 -0.29 -9.74 2.83
C MET A 49 -1.13 -8.53 2.41
N ALA A 50 -0.48 -7.39 2.19
CA ALA A 50 -1.17 -6.18 1.74
C ALA A 50 -1.74 -6.35 0.33
N GLU A 51 -1.00 -6.98 -0.56
CA GLU A 51 -1.45 -7.24 -1.93
C GLU A 51 -2.67 -8.16 -1.94
N SER A 52 -2.66 -9.23 -1.16
CA SER A 52 -3.81 -10.14 -1.05
C SER A 52 -5.05 -9.44 -0.50
N PHE A 53 -4.86 -8.53 0.46
CA PHE A 53 -5.96 -7.74 1.00
C PHE A 53 -6.56 -6.84 -0.08
N LEU A 54 -5.73 -6.13 -0.84
CA LEU A 54 -6.21 -5.25 -1.91
C LEU A 54 -6.83 -6.04 -3.06
N GLU A 55 -6.27 -7.20 -3.40
CA GLU A 55 -6.82 -8.09 -4.40
C GLU A 55 -8.23 -8.55 -4.04
N ALA A 56 -8.43 -8.94 -2.79
CA ALA A 56 -9.75 -9.34 -2.30
C ALA A 56 -10.77 -8.21 -2.41
N LEU A 57 -10.36 -6.99 -2.10
CA LEU A 57 -11.23 -5.81 -2.26
C LEU A 57 -11.53 -5.53 -3.74
N ALA A 58 -10.55 -5.66 -4.60
CA ALA A 58 -10.71 -5.47 -6.03
C ALA A 58 -11.72 -6.48 -6.61
N GLU A 59 -11.64 -7.74 -6.19
CA GLU A 59 -12.56 -8.78 -6.60
C GLU A 59 -14.01 -8.50 -6.14
N GLN A 60 -14.16 -7.77 -5.06
CA GLN A 60 -15.47 -7.35 -4.55
C GLN A 60 -15.96 -6.05 -5.18
N GLY A 61 -15.23 -5.50 -6.14
CA GLY A 61 -15.66 -4.30 -6.85
C GLY A 61 -15.33 -2.99 -6.15
N ALA A 62 -14.41 -2.99 -5.18
CA ALA A 62 -14.07 -1.79 -4.43
C ALA A 62 -13.29 -0.76 -5.25
N PHE A 63 -12.59 -1.18 -6.29
CA PHE A 63 -11.71 -0.33 -7.08
C PHE A 63 -12.15 -0.25 -8.54
N ILE A 64 -11.66 0.78 -9.22
CA ILE A 64 -11.91 1.02 -10.64
C ILE A 64 -10.73 0.51 -11.46
N GLY A 65 -11.01 -0.06 -12.62
CA GLY A 65 -10.02 -0.61 -13.53
C GLY A 65 -10.34 -2.05 -13.91
N THR A 66 -9.94 -2.44 -15.11
CA THR A 66 -10.18 -3.80 -15.62
C THR A 66 -8.99 -4.72 -15.41
N GLN A 67 -7.81 -4.14 -15.21
CA GLN A 67 -6.57 -4.87 -14.96
C GLN A 67 -6.09 -4.62 -13.53
N PRO A 68 -5.43 -5.59 -12.88
CA PRO A 68 -4.92 -5.41 -11.52
C PRO A 68 -4.00 -4.20 -11.37
N ASP A 69 -3.12 -3.95 -12.33
CA ASP A 69 -2.18 -2.83 -12.31
C ASP A 69 -2.84 -1.45 -12.47
N GLU A 70 -4.11 -1.43 -12.88
CA GLU A 70 -4.92 -0.20 -12.94
C GLU A 70 -5.69 0.03 -11.65
N SER A 71 -5.85 -1.00 -10.82
CA SER A 71 -6.72 -1.00 -9.66
C SER A 71 -5.96 -0.77 -8.35
N TYR A 72 -4.78 -1.35 -8.21
CA TYR A 72 -3.98 -1.22 -7.00
C TYR A 72 -2.52 -1.57 -7.25
N PHE A 73 -1.66 -1.20 -6.29
CA PHE A 73 -0.26 -1.63 -6.27
C PHE A 73 0.25 -1.68 -4.84
N VAL A 74 1.30 -2.47 -4.60
CA VAL A 74 2.02 -2.53 -3.32
C VAL A 74 3.52 -2.62 -3.60
N ILE A 75 4.30 -1.76 -2.94
CA ILE A 75 5.75 -1.75 -3.02
C ILE A 75 6.31 -1.89 -1.61
N GLY A 76 7.10 -2.94 -1.38
CA GLY A 76 7.69 -3.20 -0.07
C GLY A 76 9.13 -3.72 -0.17
N ASP A 77 9.85 -3.34 -1.22
CA ASP A 77 11.22 -3.76 -1.47
C ASP A 77 12.24 -2.65 -1.13
N GLU A 78 13.45 -2.76 -1.64
CA GLU A 78 14.53 -1.80 -1.39
C GLU A 78 14.24 -0.39 -1.89
N ARG A 79 13.28 -0.20 -2.78
CA ARG A 79 12.87 1.13 -3.22
C ARG A 79 12.32 1.98 -2.09
N VAL A 80 11.70 1.34 -1.11
CA VAL A 80 11.13 2.02 0.07
C VAL A 80 11.84 1.65 1.36
N ASN A 81 12.61 0.56 1.38
CA ASN A 81 13.38 0.11 2.54
C ASN A 81 14.87 0.25 2.25
N ARG A 82 15.30 1.50 2.17
CA ARG A 82 16.70 1.87 1.86
C ARG A 82 17.61 1.61 3.06
N PRO A 83 18.90 1.31 2.84
CA PRO A 83 19.80 0.92 3.92
C PRO A 83 19.82 1.86 5.13
N ALA A 84 19.78 3.17 4.89
CA ALA A 84 19.77 4.15 5.97
C ALA A 84 18.52 4.02 6.85
N LEU A 85 17.36 3.74 6.25
CA LEU A 85 16.10 3.58 6.98
C LEU A 85 16.06 2.26 7.73
N VAL A 86 16.56 1.20 7.12
CA VAL A 86 16.68 -0.11 7.77
C VAL A 86 17.59 -0.01 8.99
N ALA A 87 18.70 0.73 8.87
CA ALA A 87 19.62 0.95 9.99
C ALA A 87 18.95 1.70 11.15
N GLU A 88 17.96 2.53 10.87
CA GLU A 88 17.14 3.22 11.88
C GLU A 88 16.03 2.33 12.48
N GLY A 89 15.91 1.10 12.02
CA GLY A 89 14.86 0.18 12.45
C GLY A 89 13.50 0.42 11.83
N LYS A 90 13.46 1.14 10.71
CA LYS A 90 12.22 1.45 10.02
C LYS A 90 11.89 0.43 8.93
N PHE A 91 10.62 0.09 8.82
CA PHE A 91 10.05 -0.68 7.72
C PHE A 91 9.00 0.16 7.04
N ASN A 92 9.08 0.26 5.72
CA ASN A 92 8.14 1.02 4.90
C ASN A 92 7.40 0.13 3.92
N LEU A 93 6.11 0.41 3.74
CA LEU A 93 5.26 -0.23 2.75
C LEU A 93 4.47 0.86 2.04
N LEU A 94 4.64 0.95 0.73
CA LEU A 94 3.93 1.93 -0.12
C LEU A 94 2.83 1.19 -0.86
N PHE A 95 1.62 1.72 -0.83
CA PHE A 95 0.50 1.12 -1.55
C PHE A 95 -0.44 2.18 -2.07
N GLY A 96 -1.18 1.81 -3.11
CA GLY A 96 -2.17 2.69 -3.69
C GLY A 96 -3.30 1.90 -4.33
N PHE A 97 -4.42 2.57 -4.50
CA PHE A 97 -5.62 1.96 -5.09
C PHE A 97 -6.45 3.03 -5.78
N ALA A 98 -7.15 2.63 -6.83
CA ALA A 98 -7.93 3.55 -7.68
C ALA A 98 -9.41 3.50 -7.28
N THR A 99 -9.95 4.64 -6.86
CA THR A 99 -11.36 4.75 -6.46
C THR A 99 -12.17 5.65 -7.40
N SER A 100 -11.52 6.46 -8.24
CA SER A 100 -12.19 7.42 -9.12
C SER A 100 -11.94 7.14 -10.59
N LYS A 101 -10.70 6.88 -10.99
CA LYS A 101 -10.31 6.60 -12.37
C LYS A 101 -9.25 5.52 -12.41
N PRO A 102 -9.25 4.65 -13.45
CA PRO A 102 -8.21 3.64 -13.61
C PRO A 102 -6.84 4.31 -13.67
N GLY A 103 -5.88 3.77 -12.92
CA GLY A 103 -4.52 4.27 -12.91
C GLY A 103 -4.28 5.56 -12.13
N GLU A 104 -5.31 6.19 -11.59
CA GLU A 104 -5.17 7.30 -10.64
C GLU A 104 -5.30 6.77 -9.23
N PHE A 105 -4.18 6.73 -8.52
CA PHE A 105 -4.11 6.06 -7.23
C PHE A 105 -4.14 7.01 -6.05
N ASP A 106 -4.97 6.66 -5.05
CA ASP A 106 -4.80 7.17 -3.69
C ASP A 106 -3.64 6.41 -3.10
N THR A 107 -2.54 7.09 -2.81
CA THR A 107 -1.29 6.47 -2.40
C THR A 107 -0.98 6.76 -0.94
N TRP A 108 -0.58 5.74 -0.22
CA TRP A 108 -0.30 5.79 1.21
C TRP A 108 1.03 5.13 1.54
N LEU A 109 1.69 5.63 2.56
CA LEU A 109 2.91 5.04 3.09
C LEU A 109 2.69 4.63 4.54
N VAL A 110 2.90 3.35 4.82
CA VAL A 110 2.98 2.84 6.19
C VAL A 110 4.44 2.79 6.59
N THR A 111 4.74 3.30 7.78
CA THR A 111 6.06 3.18 8.40
C THR A 111 5.90 2.53 9.76
N HIS A 112 6.60 1.42 9.97
CA HIS A 112 6.66 0.73 11.26
C HIS A 112 8.05 0.88 11.86
N GLN A 113 8.07 1.20 13.14
CA GLN A 113 9.28 1.25 13.95
C GLN A 113 8.88 0.81 15.36
N ALA A 114 9.78 0.20 16.10
CA ALA A 114 9.46 -0.26 17.45
C ALA A 114 8.87 0.88 18.28
N GLY A 115 7.67 0.65 18.82
CA GLY A 115 6.95 1.64 19.61
C GLY A 115 6.23 2.74 18.83
N ALA A 116 6.31 2.73 17.48
CA ALA A 116 5.65 3.73 16.67
C ALA A 116 5.26 3.17 15.30
N SER A 117 4.01 3.29 14.95
CA SER A 117 3.49 2.94 13.62
C SER A 117 2.66 4.08 13.12
N ARG A 118 2.78 4.40 11.85
CA ARG A 118 1.94 5.43 11.25
C ARG A 118 1.66 5.13 9.78
N VAL A 119 0.56 5.67 9.32
CA VAL A 119 0.18 5.63 7.91
C VAL A 119 -0.19 7.06 7.50
N ARG A 120 0.26 7.46 6.32
CA ARG A 120 -0.01 8.82 5.82
C ARG A 120 -0.15 8.82 4.31
N PRO A 121 -0.96 9.74 3.77
CA PRO A 121 -1.06 9.90 2.33
C PRO A 121 0.24 10.50 1.78
N VAL A 122 0.66 10.03 0.61
CA VAL A 122 1.84 10.52 -0.08
C VAL A 122 1.55 10.65 -1.57
N SER A 123 2.37 11.43 -2.27
CA SER A 123 2.30 11.53 -3.72
C SER A 123 3.56 10.91 -4.32
N VAL A 124 3.39 10.02 -5.27
CA VAL A 124 4.49 9.43 -6.03
C VAL A 124 4.20 9.57 -7.52
N ASN A 125 5.25 9.76 -8.29
CA ASN A 125 5.13 9.86 -9.74
C ASN A 125 5.18 8.47 -10.36
N ARG A 126 4.29 8.26 -11.31
CA ARG A 126 4.26 7.04 -12.10
C ARG A 126 4.83 7.37 -13.47
N ALA A 127 5.88 6.67 -13.87
CA ALA A 127 6.48 6.81 -15.18
C ALA A 127 6.25 5.55 -16.00
N THR A 128 5.93 5.70 -17.29
CA THR A 128 5.80 4.58 -18.21
C THR A 128 7.04 4.52 -19.08
N THR A 129 7.74 3.40 -19.05
CA THR A 129 8.91 3.19 -19.90
C THR A 129 8.51 2.72 -21.30
N SER A 130 9.47 2.69 -22.23
CA SER A 130 9.27 2.37 -23.64
C SER A 130 8.66 0.99 -23.94
N LYS A 131 8.57 0.12 -22.96
CA LYS A 131 7.99 -1.24 -23.12
C LYS A 131 6.69 -1.42 -22.33
N HIS A 132 5.96 -0.35 -22.07
CA HIS A 132 4.76 -0.36 -21.24
C HIS A 132 5.02 -0.80 -19.79
N ARG A 133 6.26 -0.81 -19.38
CA ARG A 133 6.63 -1.10 -18.01
C ARG A 133 6.41 0.16 -17.18
N VAL A 134 5.68 0.01 -16.09
CA VAL A 134 5.46 1.10 -15.15
C VAL A 134 6.58 1.11 -14.14
N GLU A 135 7.20 2.28 -13.96
CA GLU A 135 8.18 2.51 -12.90
C GLU A 135 7.67 3.62 -11.99
N TRP A 136 8.00 3.50 -10.72
CA TRP A 136 7.61 4.48 -9.72
C TRP A 136 8.82 5.32 -9.33
N GLU A 137 8.64 6.64 -9.35
CA GLU A 137 9.65 7.57 -8.84
C GLU A 137 9.35 7.86 -7.38
N ILE A 138 10.14 7.27 -6.51
CA ILE A 138 9.96 7.39 -5.06
C ILE A 138 11.07 8.25 -4.50
N GLU A 139 10.70 9.47 -4.08
CA GLU A 139 11.66 10.39 -3.50
C GLU A 139 11.96 10.03 -2.04
N THR A 140 13.21 10.18 -1.64
CA THR A 140 13.65 9.90 -0.27
C THR A 140 12.87 10.74 0.75
N SER A 141 12.49 11.96 0.38
CA SER A 141 11.75 12.86 1.27
C SER A 141 10.44 12.28 1.78
N ILE A 142 9.70 11.51 0.96
CA ILE A 142 8.44 10.93 1.41
C ILE A 142 8.66 9.78 2.40
N LEU A 143 9.80 9.11 2.32
CA LEU A 143 10.12 7.97 3.18
C LEU A 143 10.50 8.40 4.60
N ARG A 144 10.99 9.61 4.75
CA ARG A 144 11.41 10.15 6.05
C ARG A 144 10.33 10.97 6.76
N GLY A 145 9.42 11.52 5.97
CA GLY A 145 8.35 12.39 6.44
C GLY A 145 7.69 12.03 7.72
#